data_041c274049e29d161eddbf2e04d950be
#
_entry.id   041c274049e29d161eddbf2e04d950be
#
_cell.length_a   1.000
_cell.length_b   1.000
_cell.length_c   1.000
_cell.angle_alpha   90.00
_cell.angle_beta   90.00
_cell.angle_gamma   90.00
#
_symmetry.space_group_name_H-M   'P 1'
#
loop_
_entity.id
_entity.type
_entity.pdbx_description
1 polymer ?
#
loop_
_entity_poly.entity_id
_entity_poly.type
_entity_poly.pdbx_seq_one_letter_code
_entity_poly.pdbx_strand_id
1 'polypeptide(L)'
;MIRNILDVLEKTQLVFSVKPYGGAGKVVRKPWKYYFLSPSINAAIRFKLGVYDIRDREMIGILAENLIASYFFRMKETLNIPTGFFYAPEKEGVDFLLQTGMGEIIPVEVGIGKKDEGQIKKAITRYHSEYGVLISGTEEISMKKGIVRIPITNFAFV
;
A
#
# COMPACT_ATOMS: atom_id res chain seq x y z
N MET A 1 -26.13 7.33 2.49
CA MET A 1 -26.02 6.32 3.59
C MET A 1 -24.63 5.71 3.71
N ILE A 2 -24.09 5.03 2.70
CA ILE A 2 -22.73 4.41 2.75
C ILE A 2 -21.63 5.42 3.09
N ARG A 3 -21.62 6.60 2.48
CA ARG A 3 -20.64 7.66 2.73
C ARG A 3 -20.58 8.07 4.21
N ASN A 4 -21.74 8.22 4.87
CA ASN A 4 -21.79 8.58 6.28
C ASN A 4 -21.20 7.47 7.18
N ILE A 5 -21.38 6.21 6.80
CA ILE A 5 -20.77 5.07 7.51
C ILE A 5 -19.26 5.12 7.38
N LEU A 6 -18.74 5.32 6.17
CA LEU A 6 -17.30 5.43 5.93
C LEU A 6 -16.70 6.62 6.69
N ASP A 7 -17.37 7.78 6.68
CA ASP A 7 -16.93 8.97 7.43
C ASP A 7 -16.85 8.69 8.95
N VAL A 8 -17.79 7.92 9.51
CA VAL A 8 -17.75 7.52 10.93
C VAL A 8 -16.58 6.55 11.18
N LEU A 9 -16.38 5.56 10.31
CA LEU A 9 -15.30 4.59 10.44
C LEU A 9 -13.90 5.25 10.31
N GLU A 10 -13.75 6.27 9.46
CA GLU A 10 -12.51 7.06 9.36
C GLU A 10 -12.29 7.90 10.63
N LYS A 11 -13.33 8.59 11.13
CA LYS A 11 -13.26 9.40 12.36
C LYS A 11 -12.93 8.57 13.60
N THR A 12 -13.38 7.33 13.65
CA THR A 12 -13.05 6.39 14.74
C THR A 12 -11.72 5.67 14.53
N GLN A 13 -11.00 6.01 13.46
CA GLN A 13 -9.74 5.39 13.09
C GLN A 13 -9.81 3.86 12.91
N LEU A 14 -10.98 3.34 12.56
CA LEU A 14 -11.13 1.93 12.24
C LEU A 14 -10.66 1.63 10.83
N VAL A 15 -10.89 2.57 9.92
CA VAL A 15 -10.40 2.55 8.54
C VAL A 15 -9.76 3.88 8.17
N PHE A 16 -8.99 3.88 7.10
CA PHE A 16 -8.48 5.08 6.44
C PHE A 16 -8.60 4.95 4.93
N SER A 17 -8.66 6.08 4.23
CA SER A 17 -8.74 6.10 2.78
C SER A 17 -7.40 6.43 2.13
N VAL A 18 -7.14 5.80 0.99
CA VAL A 18 -6.02 6.08 0.10
C VAL A 18 -6.58 6.56 -1.24
N LYS A 19 -6.19 7.77 -1.64
CA LYS A 19 -6.66 8.39 -2.87
C LYS A 19 -5.85 7.93 -4.07
N PRO A 20 -6.43 7.94 -5.29
CA PRO A 20 -5.65 7.71 -6.50
C PRO A 20 -4.65 8.85 -6.74
N TYR A 21 -3.46 8.53 -7.22
CA TYR A 21 -2.48 9.54 -7.60
C TYR A 21 -2.94 10.27 -8.87
N GLY A 22 -2.99 11.59 -8.81
CA GLY A 22 -3.46 12.43 -9.93
C GLY A 22 -2.36 13.24 -10.61
N GLY A 23 -1.12 13.19 -10.11
CA GLY A 23 -0.08 14.14 -10.50
C GLY A 23 -0.37 15.56 -9.98
N ALA A 24 0.50 16.51 -10.30
CA ALA A 24 0.35 17.89 -9.85
C ALA A 24 -0.97 18.51 -10.38
N GLY A 25 -1.94 18.68 -9.48
CA GLY A 25 -3.18 19.42 -9.76
C GLY A 25 -4.26 18.68 -10.55
N LYS A 26 -4.11 17.39 -10.88
CA LYS A 26 -5.15 16.62 -11.57
C LYS A 26 -6.05 15.87 -10.59
N VAL A 27 -7.35 16.14 -10.66
CA VAL A 27 -8.36 15.34 -9.95
C VAL A 27 -8.63 14.06 -10.74
N VAL A 28 -8.20 12.92 -10.21
CA VAL A 28 -8.53 11.62 -10.82
C VAL A 28 -9.89 11.16 -10.31
N ARG A 29 -10.85 11.00 -11.24
CA ARG A 29 -12.19 10.47 -10.94
C ARG A 29 -12.18 8.95 -10.82
N LYS A 30 -11.46 8.43 -9.82
CA LYS A 30 -11.47 7.02 -9.46
C LYS A 30 -11.89 6.85 -8.00
N PRO A 31 -12.52 5.70 -7.63
CA PRO A 31 -12.92 5.45 -6.26
C PRO A 31 -11.71 5.43 -5.33
N TRP A 32 -11.88 5.89 -4.11
CA TRP A 32 -10.87 5.76 -3.07
C TRP A 32 -10.80 4.31 -2.63
N LYS A 33 -9.59 3.84 -2.29
CA LYS A 33 -9.39 2.56 -1.62
C LYS A 33 -9.48 2.77 -0.10
N TYR A 34 -10.12 1.84 0.60
CA TYR A 34 -10.22 1.86 2.05
C TYR A 34 -9.49 0.66 2.64
N TYR A 35 -8.71 0.92 3.68
CA TYR A 35 -7.97 -0.09 4.42
C TYR A 35 -8.33 -0.03 5.90
N PHE A 36 -8.31 -1.16 6.58
CA PHE A 36 -8.37 -1.17 8.04
C PHE A 36 -7.07 -0.65 8.63
N LEU A 37 -7.14 0.07 9.76
CA LEU A 37 -5.96 0.59 10.44
C LEU A 37 -5.03 -0.53 10.94
N SER A 38 -5.55 -1.76 11.08
CA SER A 38 -4.77 -2.95 11.39
C SER A 38 -5.20 -4.13 10.52
N PRO A 39 -4.25 -4.92 9.96
CA PRO A 39 -4.56 -6.16 9.26
C PRO A 39 -5.25 -7.19 10.16
N SER A 40 -5.04 -7.12 11.50
CA SER A 40 -5.71 -8.00 12.46
C SER A 40 -7.22 -7.76 12.50
N ILE A 41 -7.66 -6.51 12.37
CA ILE A 41 -9.11 -6.17 12.28
C ILE A 41 -9.68 -6.76 10.99
N ASN A 42 -9.00 -6.60 9.87
CA ASN A 42 -9.39 -7.19 8.59
C ASN A 42 -9.53 -8.72 8.70
N ALA A 43 -8.52 -9.38 9.28
CA ALA A 43 -8.51 -10.83 9.49
C ALA A 43 -9.67 -11.28 10.40
N ALA A 44 -9.91 -10.58 11.52
CA ALA A 44 -10.99 -10.90 12.46
C ALA A 44 -12.37 -10.78 11.83
N ILE A 45 -12.59 -9.74 11.01
CA ILE A 45 -13.87 -9.58 10.28
C ILE A 45 -14.04 -10.71 9.27
N ARG A 46 -13.01 -11.05 8.50
CA ARG A 46 -13.05 -12.18 7.54
C ARG A 46 -13.31 -13.52 8.23
N PHE A 47 -12.68 -13.74 9.37
CA PHE A 47 -12.92 -14.92 10.21
C PHE A 47 -14.39 -14.98 10.66
N LYS A 48 -14.93 -13.87 11.17
CA LYS A 48 -16.33 -13.77 11.59
C LYS A 48 -17.33 -14.03 10.45
N LEU A 49 -16.97 -13.62 9.23
CA LEU A 49 -17.78 -13.85 8.03
C LEU A 49 -17.56 -15.25 7.41
N GLY A 50 -16.70 -16.10 7.95
CA GLY A 50 -16.42 -17.44 7.44
C GLY A 50 -15.63 -17.46 6.14
N VAL A 51 -14.95 -16.37 5.79
CA VAL A 51 -14.13 -16.22 4.56
C VAL A 51 -12.63 -16.08 4.86
N TYR A 52 -12.19 -16.55 6.04
CA TYR A 52 -10.78 -16.56 6.42
C TYR A 52 -10.17 -17.95 6.19
N ASP A 53 -9.19 -18.03 5.30
CA ASP A 53 -8.35 -19.23 5.13
C ASP A 53 -6.87 -18.79 5.00
N ILE A 54 -6.06 -19.13 5.99
CA ILE A 54 -4.62 -18.81 6.01
C ILE A 54 -3.82 -19.48 4.86
N ARG A 55 -4.39 -20.48 4.21
CA ARG A 55 -3.79 -21.15 3.04
C ARG A 55 -4.11 -20.43 1.73
N ASP A 56 -5.11 -19.56 1.73
CA ASP A 56 -5.47 -18.76 0.58
C ASP A 56 -4.47 -17.64 0.35
N ARG A 57 -3.68 -17.75 -0.72
CA ARG A 57 -2.66 -16.77 -1.09
C ARG A 57 -3.25 -15.40 -1.42
N GLU A 58 -4.45 -15.36 -2.01
CA GLU A 58 -5.11 -14.08 -2.33
C GLU A 58 -5.46 -13.34 -1.04
N MET A 59 -6.04 -14.05 -0.07
CA MET A 59 -6.36 -13.48 1.23
C MET A 59 -5.12 -12.99 1.97
N ILE A 60 -4.05 -13.78 1.99
CA ILE A 60 -2.78 -13.36 2.61
C ILE A 60 -2.21 -12.13 1.89
N GLY A 61 -2.32 -12.07 0.56
CA GLY A 61 -1.94 -10.89 -0.23
C GLY A 61 -2.70 -9.63 0.19
N ILE A 62 -4.01 -9.74 0.39
CA ILE A 62 -4.86 -8.63 0.87
C ILE A 62 -4.43 -8.18 2.28
N LEU A 63 -4.13 -9.10 3.18
CA LEU A 63 -3.66 -8.76 4.53
C LEU A 63 -2.26 -8.13 4.50
N ALA A 64 -1.38 -8.60 3.62
CA ALA A 64 -0.06 -8.02 3.40
C ALA A 64 -0.15 -6.58 2.86
N GLU A 65 -0.99 -6.35 1.84
CA GLU A 65 -1.26 -5.00 1.31
C GLU A 65 -1.83 -4.09 2.42
N ASN A 66 -2.76 -4.59 3.23
CA ASN A 66 -3.32 -3.85 4.37
C ASN A 66 -2.25 -3.53 5.43
N LEU A 67 -1.33 -4.45 5.74
CA LEU A 67 -0.22 -4.22 6.67
C LEU A 67 0.63 -3.04 6.21
N ILE A 68 1.05 -3.06 4.96
CA ILE A 68 1.91 -2.02 4.38
C ILE A 68 1.16 -0.68 4.26
N ALA A 69 -0.11 -0.71 3.86
CA ALA A 69 -0.95 0.49 3.82
C ALA A 69 -1.05 1.14 5.21
N SER A 70 -1.31 0.35 6.26
CA SER A 70 -1.43 0.86 7.63
C SER A 70 -0.11 1.40 8.17
N TYR A 71 1.02 0.80 7.78
CA TYR A 71 2.35 1.29 8.13
C TYR A 71 2.62 2.67 7.53
N PHE A 72 2.44 2.85 6.21
CA PHE A 72 2.66 4.13 5.55
C PHE A 72 1.67 5.20 5.99
N PHE A 73 0.43 4.83 6.25
CA PHE A 73 -0.56 5.74 6.80
C PHE A 73 -0.09 6.28 8.16
N ARG A 74 0.32 5.41 9.08
CA ARG A 74 0.83 5.82 10.40
C ARG A 74 2.09 6.68 10.30
N MET A 75 3.06 6.30 9.45
CA MET A 75 4.24 7.12 9.22
C MET A 75 3.88 8.52 8.75
N LYS A 76 2.95 8.62 7.80
CA LYS A 76 2.47 9.92 7.29
C LYS A 76 1.83 10.75 8.39
N GLU A 77 0.94 10.17 9.20
CA GLU A 77 0.22 10.88 10.25
C GLU A 77 1.11 11.27 11.44
N THR A 78 2.10 10.46 11.80
CA THR A 78 2.96 10.70 12.97
C THR A 78 4.24 11.46 12.65
N LEU A 79 4.86 11.19 11.49
CA LEU A 79 6.17 11.73 11.12
C LEU A 79 6.09 12.72 9.95
N ASN A 80 4.92 12.84 9.31
CA ASN A 80 4.74 13.55 8.04
C ASN A 80 5.68 13.06 6.93
N ILE A 81 6.02 11.76 6.97
CA ILE A 81 6.85 11.06 5.98
C ILE A 81 6.10 9.77 5.60
N PRO A 82 5.80 9.56 4.33
CA PRO A 82 5.93 10.46 3.17
C PRO A 82 4.97 11.64 3.26
N THR A 83 5.22 12.72 2.51
CA THR A 83 4.33 13.88 2.46
C THR A 83 3.03 13.58 1.70
N GLY A 84 3.05 12.61 0.79
CA GLY A 84 1.89 12.09 0.08
C GLY A 84 1.86 10.57 0.06
N PHE A 85 0.67 9.99 0.24
CA PHE A 85 0.42 8.56 0.18
C PHE A 85 -0.80 8.28 -0.70
N PHE A 86 -0.59 7.56 -1.81
CA PHE A 86 -1.56 7.33 -2.86
C PHE A 86 -1.51 5.88 -3.35
N TYR A 87 -2.51 5.46 -4.12
CA TYR A 87 -2.42 4.25 -4.93
C TYR A 87 -2.26 4.59 -6.42
N ALA A 88 -1.64 3.69 -7.20
CA ALA A 88 -1.48 3.87 -8.64
C ALA A 88 -2.83 3.63 -9.36
N PRO A 89 -3.35 4.61 -10.13
CA PRO A 89 -4.68 4.51 -10.72
C PRO A 89 -4.73 3.62 -11.98
N GLU A 90 -3.61 3.13 -12.47
CA GLU A 90 -3.54 2.30 -13.68
C GLU A 90 -4.07 0.88 -13.43
N LYS A 91 -4.55 0.22 -14.49
CA LYS A 91 -5.11 -1.14 -14.41
C LYS A 91 -4.09 -2.18 -13.91
N GLU A 92 -2.82 -2.00 -14.27
CA GLU A 92 -1.69 -2.85 -13.84
C GLU A 92 -0.65 -1.99 -13.11
N GLY A 93 -1.12 -1.06 -12.29
CA GLY A 93 -0.25 -0.19 -11.49
C GLY A 93 0.29 -0.92 -10.26
N VAL A 94 1.33 -0.35 -9.66
CA VAL A 94 1.82 -0.77 -8.35
C VAL A 94 0.79 -0.48 -7.26
N ASP A 95 0.93 -1.11 -6.10
CA ASP A 95 -0.04 -0.97 -5.02
C ASP A 95 -0.07 0.45 -4.47
N PHE A 96 1.09 1.06 -4.24
CA PHE A 96 1.19 2.39 -3.64
C PHE A 96 2.20 3.29 -4.33
N LEU A 97 2.01 4.59 -4.14
CA LEU A 97 2.91 5.67 -4.54
C LEU A 97 3.13 6.57 -3.33
N LEU A 98 4.39 6.71 -2.93
CA LEU A 98 4.79 7.61 -1.86
C LEU A 98 5.38 8.87 -2.47
N GLN A 99 4.99 10.03 -1.96
CA GLN A 99 5.56 11.31 -2.38
C GLN A 99 6.50 11.82 -1.30
N THR A 100 7.71 12.17 -1.70
CA THR A 100 8.70 12.81 -0.80
C THR A 100 8.42 14.31 -0.61
N GLY A 101 9.09 14.93 0.34
CA GLY A 101 9.01 16.37 0.55
C GLY A 101 9.51 17.21 -0.65
N MET A 102 10.31 16.61 -1.52
CA MET A 102 10.78 17.23 -2.77
C MET A 102 9.84 16.99 -3.95
N GLY A 103 8.74 16.25 -3.74
CA GLY A 103 7.76 15.94 -4.78
C GLY A 103 8.09 14.70 -5.61
N GLU A 104 9.18 14.01 -5.33
CA GLU A 104 9.52 12.76 -5.98
C GLU A 104 8.52 11.66 -5.64
N ILE A 105 8.26 10.78 -6.59
CA ILE A 105 7.36 9.64 -6.43
C ILE A 105 8.18 8.37 -6.29
N ILE A 106 7.91 7.62 -5.23
CA ILE A 106 8.50 6.29 -5.00
C ILE A 106 7.40 5.26 -5.17
N PRO A 107 7.42 4.46 -6.26
CA PRO A 107 6.48 3.37 -6.44
C PRO A 107 6.80 2.22 -5.48
N VAL A 108 5.74 1.64 -4.91
CA VAL A 108 5.82 0.52 -3.96
C VAL A 108 4.90 -0.60 -4.42
N GLU A 109 5.45 -1.79 -4.53
CA GLU A 109 4.75 -3.02 -4.87
C GLU A 109 4.84 -3.99 -3.70
N VAL A 110 3.72 -4.61 -3.34
CA VAL A 110 3.62 -5.55 -2.22
C VAL A 110 3.31 -6.96 -2.72
N GLY A 111 3.91 -7.98 -2.14
CA GLY A 111 3.61 -9.38 -2.47
C GLY A 111 4.08 -10.37 -1.44
N ILE A 112 3.46 -11.56 -1.47
CA ILE A 112 3.80 -12.70 -0.61
C ILE A 112 4.54 -13.76 -1.44
N GLY A 113 5.83 -13.72 -1.52
CA GLY A 113 6.63 -14.69 -2.30
C GLY A 113 7.51 -14.00 -3.32
N LYS A 114 8.01 -14.78 -4.30
CA LYS A 114 8.78 -14.20 -5.40
C LYS A 114 7.83 -13.43 -6.32
N LYS A 115 7.91 -12.11 -6.28
CA LYS A 115 7.13 -11.25 -7.16
C LYS A 115 7.96 -10.85 -8.39
N ASP A 116 7.30 -10.78 -9.56
CA ASP A 116 7.90 -10.27 -10.77
C ASP A 116 8.21 -8.77 -10.63
N GLU A 117 9.31 -8.35 -11.24
CA GLU A 117 9.75 -6.96 -11.24
C GLU A 117 9.06 -6.12 -12.33
N GLY A 118 8.21 -6.71 -13.15
CA GLY A 118 7.62 -6.04 -14.33
C GLY A 118 6.81 -4.80 -13.97
N GLN A 119 5.94 -4.90 -12.96
CA GLN A 119 5.10 -3.78 -12.53
C GLN A 119 5.91 -2.65 -11.94
N ILE A 120 6.86 -2.95 -11.05
CA ILE A 120 7.70 -1.93 -10.41
C ILE A 120 8.61 -1.20 -11.42
N LYS A 121 9.17 -1.93 -12.40
CA LYS A 121 9.97 -1.34 -13.48
C LYS A 121 9.16 -0.38 -14.35
N LYS A 122 7.94 -0.78 -14.72
CA LYS A 122 7.01 0.07 -15.48
C LYS A 122 6.66 1.34 -14.68
N ALA A 123 6.45 1.21 -13.36
CA ALA A 123 6.13 2.33 -12.50
C ALA A 123 7.32 3.29 -12.34
N ILE A 124 8.54 2.80 -12.12
CA ILE A 124 9.77 3.62 -12.06
C ILE A 124 9.87 4.49 -13.33
N THR A 125 9.73 3.90 -14.51
CA THR A 125 9.77 4.63 -15.76
C THR A 125 8.63 5.65 -15.89
N ARG A 126 7.40 5.26 -15.55
CA ARG A 126 6.21 6.11 -15.67
C ARG A 126 6.25 7.34 -14.79
N TYR A 127 6.71 7.18 -13.55
CA TYR A 127 6.75 8.25 -12.56
C TYR A 127 8.10 8.98 -12.52
N HIS A 128 9.03 8.63 -13.40
CA HIS A 128 10.39 9.18 -13.45
C HIS A 128 11.10 9.07 -12.09
N SER A 129 10.90 7.93 -11.43
CA SER A 129 11.46 7.67 -10.09
C SER A 129 12.91 7.22 -10.19
N GLU A 130 13.75 7.60 -9.24
CA GLU A 130 15.14 7.11 -9.16
C GLU A 130 15.16 5.62 -8.81
N TYR A 131 14.23 5.18 -7.97
CA TYR A 131 14.08 3.78 -7.55
C TYR A 131 12.63 3.45 -7.22
N GLY A 132 12.36 2.16 -7.07
CA GLY A 132 11.09 1.65 -6.56
C GLY A 132 11.33 0.64 -5.44
N VAL A 133 10.33 0.42 -4.61
CA VAL A 133 10.37 -0.48 -3.47
C VAL A 133 9.50 -1.71 -3.75
N LEU A 134 10.09 -2.89 -3.61
CA LEU A 134 9.40 -4.18 -3.70
C LEU A 134 9.40 -4.84 -2.31
N ILE A 135 8.24 -4.85 -1.67
CA ILE A 135 8.04 -5.49 -0.36
C ILE A 135 7.53 -6.89 -0.59
N SER A 136 8.29 -7.90 -0.19
CA SER A 136 7.96 -9.29 -0.50
C SER A 136 8.50 -10.28 0.54
N GLY A 137 8.25 -11.58 0.34
CA GLY A 137 8.79 -12.64 1.18
C GLY A 137 10.28 -12.94 0.93
N THR A 138 11.11 -11.91 0.79
CA THR A 138 12.58 -12.04 0.73
C THR A 138 13.16 -12.16 2.14
N GLU A 139 14.38 -12.68 2.27
CA GLU A 139 15.04 -12.83 3.56
C GLU A 139 15.84 -11.60 3.98
N GLU A 140 16.38 -10.85 3.00
CA GLU A 140 17.27 -9.73 3.25
C GLU A 140 16.87 -8.48 2.44
N ILE A 141 17.25 -7.32 2.97
CA ILE A 141 17.18 -6.06 2.25
C ILE A 141 18.28 -6.05 1.18
N SER A 142 17.90 -5.74 -0.04
CA SER A 142 18.84 -5.64 -1.16
C SER A 142 18.44 -4.55 -2.14
N MET A 143 19.41 -4.00 -2.85
CA MET A 143 19.18 -3.04 -3.92
C MET A 143 19.84 -3.53 -5.21
N LYS A 144 19.05 -3.69 -6.26
CA LYS A 144 19.53 -4.05 -7.61
C LYS A 144 18.76 -3.30 -8.67
N LYS A 145 19.48 -2.67 -9.61
CA LYS A 145 18.90 -2.01 -10.80
C LYS A 145 17.76 -1.03 -10.46
N GLY A 146 17.95 -0.20 -9.43
CA GLY A 146 16.94 0.76 -9.00
C GLY A 146 15.73 0.15 -8.27
N ILE A 147 15.79 -1.12 -7.89
CA ILE A 147 14.74 -1.78 -7.08
C ILE A 147 15.32 -2.10 -5.70
N VAL A 148 14.72 -1.51 -4.67
CA VAL A 148 14.97 -1.83 -3.27
C VAL A 148 14.00 -2.92 -2.86
N ARG A 149 14.52 -4.08 -2.44
CA ARG A 149 13.73 -5.18 -1.90
C ARG A 149 13.77 -5.13 -0.38
N ILE A 150 12.61 -5.21 0.23
CA ILE A 150 12.48 -5.19 1.70
C ILE A 150 11.63 -6.39 2.11
N PRO A 151 12.10 -7.22 3.07
CA PRO A 151 11.28 -8.28 3.63
C PRO A 151 10.01 -7.74 4.27
N ILE A 152 8.87 -8.35 3.98
CA ILE A 152 7.58 -7.93 4.55
C ILE A 152 7.59 -8.07 6.09
N THR A 153 8.38 -8.98 6.63
CA THR A 153 8.55 -9.20 8.06
C THR A 153 9.09 -7.97 8.79
N ASN A 154 9.84 -7.09 8.10
CA ASN A 154 10.34 -5.85 8.70
C ASN A 154 9.22 -4.88 9.10
N PHE A 155 8.02 -5.05 8.54
CA PHE A 155 6.85 -4.23 8.85
C PHE A 155 5.92 -4.86 9.89
N ALA A 156 6.18 -6.11 10.31
CA ALA A 156 5.33 -6.84 11.26
C ALA A 156 5.54 -6.42 12.72
N PHE A 157 6.66 -5.76 13.03
CA PHE A 157 7.10 -5.45 14.39
C PHE A 157 7.12 -3.93 14.71
N VAL A 158 6.34 -3.14 13.98
CA VAL A 158 6.32 -1.68 14.14
C VAL A 158 4.97 -1.21 14.69
#